data_0834b9edd6c9642c349cba6899432590
#
_entry.id   0834b9edd6c9642c349cba6899432590
#
_cell.length_a   1.000
_cell.length_b   1.000
_cell.length_c   1.000
_cell.angle_alpha   90.00
_cell.angle_beta   90.00
_cell.angle_gamma   90.00
#
_symmetry.space_group_name_H-M   'P 1'
#
loop_
_entity.id
_entity.type
_entity.pdbx_description
1 polymer ?
#
loop_
_entity_poly.entity_id
_entity_poly.type
_entity_poly.pdbx_seq_one_letter_code
_entity_poly.pdbx_strand_id
1 'polypeptide(L)'
;ELVRMTNDEFNKTIISEFTSGWSSSKSKVLAWRNKTVTKYNQMLFTGVNNRSNFERGDVVVNNKAIPNIATDAEVEIAGVFPAQSLLVHGHGYTVFTGSKMVGVFVPDNPADYKKHLNRAIKDGKTEDVKTIMDTWADLRPVYASTVNKAQGSTYDKVFIDLGDFKSLKDPNQLARLLYVALSRAKYQVIFTGDL
;
A
#
# COMPACT_ATOMS: atom_id res chain seq x y z
N GLU A 1 23.49 6.95 -6.86
CA GLU A 1 24.06 7.43 -5.60
C GLU A 1 23.51 6.63 -4.42
N LEU A 2 24.37 6.28 -3.45
CA LEU A 2 23.99 5.60 -2.20
C LEU A 2 24.17 6.57 -1.04
N VAL A 3 23.10 6.81 -0.27
CA VAL A 3 23.13 7.73 0.87
C VAL A 3 22.63 7.01 2.13
N ARG A 4 23.42 7.05 3.20
CA ARG A 4 23.01 6.54 4.51
C ARG A 4 22.58 7.68 5.41
N MET A 5 21.49 7.48 6.13
CA MET A 5 20.92 8.46 7.06
C MET A 5 20.60 7.80 8.41
N THR A 6 20.57 8.61 9.45
CA THR A 6 19.98 8.21 10.75
C THR A 6 18.46 8.02 10.56
N ASN A 7 17.82 7.30 11.49
CA ASN A 7 16.36 7.08 11.41
C ASN A 7 15.57 8.40 11.40
N ASP A 8 16.00 9.39 12.17
CA ASP A 8 15.31 10.68 12.24
C ASP A 8 15.46 11.49 10.94
N GLU A 9 16.66 11.53 10.38
CA GLU A 9 16.92 12.17 9.08
C GLU A 9 16.14 11.47 7.97
N PHE A 10 16.16 10.14 7.96
CA PHE A 10 15.42 9.33 6.99
C PHE A 10 13.92 9.63 7.03
N ASN A 11 13.30 9.63 8.22
CA ASN A 11 11.87 9.90 8.36
C ASN A 11 11.51 11.32 7.92
N LYS A 12 12.32 12.32 8.24
CA LYS A 12 12.13 13.71 7.78
C LYS A 12 12.26 13.81 6.25
N THR A 13 13.28 13.16 5.70
CA THR A 13 13.56 13.19 4.25
C THR A 13 12.46 12.54 3.46
N ILE A 14 11.94 11.36 3.88
CA ILE A 14 10.83 10.72 3.17
C ILE A 14 9.56 11.57 3.22
N ILE A 15 9.19 12.16 4.36
CA ILE A 15 8.02 13.04 4.44
C ILE A 15 8.18 14.22 3.46
N SER A 16 9.33 14.89 3.47
CA SER A 16 9.62 16.00 2.56
C SER A 16 9.56 15.59 1.08
N GLU A 17 10.17 14.46 0.73
CA GLU A 17 10.18 13.93 -0.64
C GLU A 17 8.77 13.64 -1.16
N PHE A 18 7.92 13.06 -0.32
CA PHE A 18 6.56 12.67 -0.70
C PHE A 18 5.55 13.84 -0.62
N THR A 19 5.91 14.98 -0.04
CA THR A 19 5.02 16.14 0.06
C THR A 19 5.06 17.03 -1.19
N SER A 20 6.23 17.22 -1.81
CA SER A 20 6.41 18.19 -2.90
C SER A 20 6.29 17.54 -4.28
N GLY A 21 5.10 17.62 -4.90
CA GLY A 21 4.90 17.22 -6.30
C GLY A 21 5.26 15.76 -6.59
N TRP A 22 5.08 14.90 -5.60
CA TRP A 22 5.36 13.48 -5.71
C TRP A 22 4.39 12.76 -6.65
N SER A 23 4.89 11.71 -7.30
CA SER A 23 4.10 10.70 -8.00
C SER A 23 4.63 9.30 -7.66
N SER A 24 3.81 8.28 -7.83
CA SER A 24 4.16 6.89 -7.50
C SER A 24 5.35 6.33 -8.28
N SER A 25 5.69 6.96 -9.41
CA SER A 25 6.86 6.64 -10.24
C SER A 25 8.15 7.35 -9.81
N LYS A 26 8.08 8.44 -9.03
CA LYS A 26 9.26 9.19 -8.61
C LYS A 26 9.99 8.53 -7.47
N SER A 27 9.30 8.20 -6.39
CA SER A 27 9.93 7.72 -5.18
C SER A 27 9.10 6.62 -4.53
N LYS A 28 9.75 5.62 -3.93
CA LYS A 28 9.10 4.51 -3.24
C LYS A 28 9.90 4.07 -2.02
N VAL A 29 9.21 3.79 -0.92
CA VAL A 29 9.81 3.08 0.22
C VAL A 29 9.71 1.58 -0.05
N LEU A 30 10.82 0.87 -0.02
CA LEU A 30 10.87 -0.57 -0.20
C LEU A 30 11.19 -1.27 1.12
N ALA A 31 10.39 -2.27 1.47
CA ALA A 31 10.53 -3.04 2.68
C ALA A 31 10.44 -4.54 2.40
N TRP A 32 10.90 -5.34 3.35
CA TRP A 32 10.76 -6.80 3.28
C TRP A 32 9.37 -7.26 3.74
N ARG A 33 8.93 -6.78 4.90
CA ARG A 33 7.70 -7.25 5.55
C ARG A 33 6.49 -6.36 5.27
N ASN A 34 5.34 -6.98 5.06
CA ASN A 34 4.06 -6.24 4.91
C ASN A 34 3.76 -5.32 6.12
N LYS A 35 4.15 -5.72 7.34
CA LYS A 35 3.99 -4.89 8.54
C LYS A 35 4.74 -3.56 8.42
N THR A 36 5.95 -3.60 7.89
CA THR A 36 6.78 -2.41 7.67
C THR A 36 6.22 -1.55 6.54
N VAL A 37 5.74 -2.16 5.46
CA VAL A 37 5.01 -1.45 4.39
C VAL A 37 3.80 -0.72 4.95
N THR A 38 2.98 -1.38 5.77
CA THR A 38 1.80 -0.75 6.39
C THR A 38 2.19 0.42 7.29
N LYS A 39 3.24 0.27 8.11
CA LYS A 39 3.77 1.34 8.97
C LYS A 39 4.17 2.58 8.16
N TYR A 40 4.99 2.41 7.11
CA TYR A 40 5.42 3.53 6.27
C TYR A 40 4.28 4.15 5.48
N ASN A 41 3.40 3.35 4.92
CA ASN A 41 2.22 3.85 4.21
C ASN A 41 1.32 4.70 5.10
N GLN A 42 1.05 4.26 6.33
CA GLN A 42 0.23 5.02 7.27
C GLN A 42 0.93 6.29 7.74
N MET A 43 2.21 6.20 8.11
CA MET A 43 3.01 7.36 8.54
C MET A 43 3.09 8.42 7.43
N LEU A 44 3.39 8.01 6.20
CA LEU A 44 3.51 8.92 5.07
C LEU A 44 2.16 9.49 4.66
N PHE A 45 1.11 8.67 4.60
CA PHE A 45 -0.22 9.18 4.27
C PHE A 45 -0.68 10.28 5.24
N THR A 46 -0.53 10.03 6.55
CA THR A 46 -0.88 11.03 7.57
C THR A 46 0.05 12.24 7.52
N GLY A 47 1.36 12.03 7.39
CA GLY A 47 2.36 13.10 7.40
C GLY A 47 2.29 14.02 6.16
N VAL A 48 1.96 13.46 5.01
CA VAL A 48 1.85 14.20 3.74
C VAL A 48 0.50 14.91 3.61
N ASN A 49 -0.59 14.22 3.97
CA ASN A 49 -1.95 14.73 3.72
C ASN A 49 -2.58 15.39 4.95
N ASN A 50 -1.97 15.28 6.13
CA ASN A 50 -2.51 15.76 7.40
C ASN A 50 -3.94 15.26 7.70
N ARG A 51 -4.25 14.03 7.28
CA ARG A 51 -5.53 13.34 7.45
C ARG A 51 -5.35 11.83 7.46
N SER A 52 -6.33 11.10 7.98
CA SER A 52 -6.32 9.65 8.08
C SER A 52 -7.18 8.93 7.03
N ASN A 53 -8.12 9.64 6.40
CA ASN A 53 -9.06 9.05 5.45
C ASN A 53 -8.71 9.45 4.02
N PHE A 54 -9.02 8.58 3.07
CA PHE A 54 -8.88 8.87 1.66
C PHE A 54 -9.94 9.86 1.19
N GLU A 55 -9.57 10.67 0.21
CA GLU A 55 -10.43 11.65 -0.44
C GLU A 55 -10.35 11.54 -1.96
N ARG A 56 -11.23 12.27 -2.63
CA ARG A 56 -11.22 12.36 -4.10
C ARG A 56 -9.86 12.89 -4.59
N GLY A 57 -9.31 12.23 -5.60
CA GLY A 57 -8.00 12.55 -6.20
C GLY A 57 -6.85 11.76 -5.59
N ASP A 58 -7.06 11.04 -4.47
CA ASP A 58 -6.02 10.17 -3.94
C ASP A 58 -5.77 9.00 -4.88
N VAL A 59 -4.50 8.68 -5.05
CA VAL A 59 -4.08 7.42 -5.68
C VAL A 59 -3.83 6.39 -4.59
N VAL A 60 -4.45 5.22 -4.73
CA VAL A 60 -4.36 4.11 -3.77
C VAL A 60 -4.06 2.81 -4.49
N VAL A 61 -3.53 1.83 -3.77
CA VAL A 61 -3.31 0.47 -4.28
C VAL A 61 -4.43 -0.43 -3.80
N ASN A 62 -5.05 -1.17 -4.71
CA ASN A 62 -5.96 -2.24 -4.35
C ASN A 62 -5.17 -3.51 -3.99
N ASN A 63 -5.19 -3.90 -2.72
CA ASN A 63 -4.42 -5.05 -2.22
C ASN A 63 -5.14 -6.40 -2.38
N LYS A 64 -6.35 -6.41 -2.93
CA LYS A 64 -7.20 -7.58 -3.12
C LYS A 64 -7.86 -7.55 -4.49
N ALA A 65 -7.75 -8.62 -5.28
CA ALA A 65 -8.49 -8.71 -6.53
C ALA A 65 -10.01 -8.66 -6.29
N ILE A 66 -10.67 -7.78 -7.02
CA ILE A 66 -12.13 -7.70 -7.13
C ILE A 66 -12.47 -7.53 -8.61
N PRO A 67 -13.70 -7.76 -9.05
CA PRO A 67 -14.08 -7.58 -10.45
C PRO A 67 -13.67 -6.20 -10.98
N ASN A 68 -12.98 -6.20 -12.11
CA ASN A 68 -12.44 -5.02 -12.80
C ASN A 68 -11.27 -4.27 -12.11
N ILE A 69 -10.79 -4.73 -10.95
CA ILE A 69 -9.62 -4.14 -10.28
C ILE A 69 -8.66 -5.26 -9.86
N ALA A 70 -7.52 -5.36 -10.52
CA ALA A 70 -6.52 -6.36 -10.19
C ALA A 70 -5.87 -6.10 -8.82
N THR A 71 -5.29 -7.14 -8.24
CA THR A 71 -4.40 -6.99 -7.08
C THR A 71 -3.19 -6.14 -7.47
N ASP A 72 -2.77 -5.26 -6.57
CA ASP A 72 -1.66 -4.33 -6.73
C ASP A 72 -1.88 -3.25 -7.82
N ALA A 73 -3.08 -3.15 -8.38
CA ALA A 73 -3.43 -2.05 -9.28
C ALA A 73 -3.49 -0.72 -8.52
N GLU A 74 -2.82 0.30 -9.05
CA GLU A 74 -3.00 1.69 -8.61
C GLU A 74 -4.28 2.25 -9.24
N VAL A 75 -5.13 2.83 -8.41
CA VAL A 75 -6.42 3.42 -8.81
C VAL A 75 -6.58 4.80 -8.19
N GLU A 76 -7.22 5.71 -8.91
CA GLU A 76 -7.54 7.05 -8.40
C GLU A 76 -8.96 7.08 -7.83
N ILE A 77 -9.12 7.69 -6.67
CA ILE A 77 -10.43 7.86 -6.02
C ILE A 77 -11.19 9.01 -6.70
N ALA A 78 -12.32 8.69 -7.32
CA ALA A 78 -13.22 9.64 -7.95
C ALA A 78 -14.27 10.20 -6.98
N GLY A 79 -14.61 9.46 -5.93
CA GLY A 79 -15.59 9.87 -4.92
C GLY A 79 -15.54 9.01 -3.68
N VAL A 80 -15.95 9.60 -2.55
CA VAL A 80 -16.03 8.96 -1.23
C VAL A 80 -17.37 9.33 -0.58
N PHE A 81 -18.02 8.38 0.04
CA PHE A 81 -19.28 8.59 0.76
C PHE A 81 -19.42 7.58 1.91
N PRO A 82 -20.07 7.94 3.04
CA PRO A 82 -20.41 6.98 4.08
C PRO A 82 -21.30 5.87 3.49
N ALA A 83 -21.03 4.64 3.84
CA ALA A 83 -21.76 3.49 3.33
C ALA A 83 -21.90 2.40 4.38
N GLN A 84 -22.86 1.49 4.12
CA GLN A 84 -23.04 0.28 4.91
C GLN A 84 -23.20 -0.91 3.96
N SER A 85 -22.52 -2.00 4.23
CA SER A 85 -22.65 -3.26 3.51
C SER A 85 -22.78 -4.42 4.49
N LEU A 86 -23.82 -5.25 4.33
CA LEU A 86 -24.10 -6.39 5.20
C LEU A 86 -24.12 -6.03 6.70
N LEU A 87 -24.72 -4.87 7.04
CA LEU A 87 -24.79 -4.29 8.38
C LEU A 87 -23.44 -3.84 8.95
N VAL A 88 -22.41 -3.74 8.12
CA VAL A 88 -21.09 -3.23 8.51
C VAL A 88 -20.97 -1.79 8.03
N HIS A 89 -20.57 -0.89 8.93
CA HIS A 89 -20.28 0.50 8.60
C HIS A 89 -18.93 0.63 7.91
N GLY A 90 -18.83 1.58 7.01
CA GLY A 90 -17.62 1.85 6.26
C GLY A 90 -17.82 2.98 5.26
N HIS A 91 -16.96 3.01 4.25
CA HIS A 91 -17.00 3.99 3.19
C HIS A 91 -17.16 3.32 1.83
N GLY A 92 -18.06 3.86 1.02
CA GLY A 92 -18.13 3.59 -0.41
C GLY A 92 -17.11 4.48 -1.13
N TYR A 93 -16.35 3.87 -2.03
CA TYR A 93 -15.43 4.59 -2.91
C TYR A 93 -15.81 4.32 -4.35
N THR A 94 -15.82 5.37 -5.16
CA THR A 94 -15.81 5.23 -6.61
C THR A 94 -14.36 5.42 -7.06
N VAL A 95 -13.80 4.46 -7.79
CA VAL A 95 -12.41 4.51 -8.25
C VAL A 95 -12.33 4.40 -9.77
N PHE A 96 -11.34 5.06 -10.36
CA PHE A 96 -11.05 4.93 -11.79
C PHE A 96 -10.16 3.72 -12.05
N THR A 97 -10.56 2.88 -13.01
CA THR A 97 -9.77 1.78 -13.54
C THR A 97 -9.63 1.97 -15.05
N GLY A 98 -8.59 2.67 -15.48
CA GLY A 98 -8.50 3.13 -16.86
C GLY A 98 -9.64 4.08 -17.20
N SER A 99 -10.50 3.69 -18.17
CA SER A 99 -11.66 4.49 -18.58
C SER A 99 -12.98 4.17 -17.83
N LYS A 100 -12.96 3.24 -16.88
CA LYS A 100 -14.16 2.81 -16.15
C LYS A 100 -14.13 3.32 -14.72
N MET A 101 -15.31 3.58 -14.18
CA MET A 101 -15.53 3.81 -12.76
C MET A 101 -16.10 2.54 -12.11
N VAL A 102 -15.52 2.14 -10.98
CA VAL A 102 -15.94 0.97 -10.20
C VAL A 102 -16.28 1.41 -8.79
N GLY A 103 -17.44 1.03 -8.30
CA GLY A 103 -17.85 1.23 -6.91
C GLY A 103 -17.30 0.11 -6.03
N VAL A 104 -16.69 0.46 -4.91
CA VAL A 104 -16.18 -0.50 -3.92
C VAL A 104 -16.54 -0.07 -2.51
N PHE A 105 -16.59 -1.02 -1.59
CA PHE A 105 -16.81 -0.79 -0.16
C PHE A 105 -15.57 -1.13 0.65
N VAL A 106 -15.23 -0.27 1.60
CA VAL A 106 -14.14 -0.51 2.56
C VAL A 106 -14.72 -0.38 3.97
N PRO A 107 -14.69 -1.45 4.79
CA PRO A 107 -15.16 -1.39 6.17
C PRO A 107 -14.25 -0.49 7.02
N ASP A 108 -14.82 0.23 7.99
CA ASP A 108 -14.07 1.08 8.92
C ASP A 108 -13.04 0.27 9.73
N ASN A 109 -13.40 -0.96 10.08
CA ASN A 109 -12.46 -1.89 10.71
C ASN A 109 -12.00 -2.93 9.68
N PRO A 110 -10.70 -2.95 9.31
CA PRO A 110 -10.17 -3.93 8.35
C PRO A 110 -10.36 -5.40 8.75
N ALA A 111 -10.49 -5.69 10.06
CA ALA A 111 -10.74 -7.04 10.54
C ALA A 111 -12.14 -7.57 10.17
N ASP A 112 -13.09 -6.68 9.89
CA ASP A 112 -14.45 -7.07 9.55
C ASP A 112 -14.54 -7.82 8.23
N TYR A 113 -13.67 -7.52 7.27
CA TYR A 113 -13.59 -8.29 6.02
C TYR A 113 -13.48 -9.79 6.29
N LYS A 114 -12.44 -10.19 7.01
CA LYS A 114 -12.16 -11.60 7.27
C LYS A 114 -13.22 -12.24 8.19
N LYS A 115 -13.66 -11.49 9.19
CA LYS A 115 -14.69 -11.92 10.15
C LYS A 115 -16.02 -12.23 9.45
N HIS A 116 -16.51 -11.30 8.64
CA HIS A 116 -17.79 -11.44 7.95
C HIS A 116 -17.73 -12.48 6.83
N LEU A 117 -16.64 -12.55 6.07
CA LEU A 117 -16.42 -13.58 5.06
C LEU A 117 -16.48 -14.98 5.67
N ASN A 118 -15.70 -15.21 6.74
CA ASN A 118 -15.69 -16.52 7.42
C ASN A 118 -17.06 -16.89 7.98
N ARG A 119 -17.79 -15.93 8.55
CA ARG A 119 -19.14 -16.14 9.05
C ARG A 119 -20.11 -16.50 7.93
N ALA A 120 -20.10 -15.76 6.82
CA ALA A 120 -20.97 -16.01 5.68
C ALA A 120 -20.72 -17.40 5.08
N ILE A 121 -19.45 -17.83 4.98
CA ILE A 121 -19.08 -19.17 4.53
C ILE A 121 -19.63 -20.22 5.49
N LYS A 122 -19.43 -20.06 6.80
CA LYS A 122 -19.90 -20.99 7.83
C LYS A 122 -21.43 -21.14 7.84
N ASP A 123 -22.13 -20.01 7.64
CA ASP A 123 -23.60 -19.94 7.66
C ASP A 123 -24.22 -20.34 6.30
N GLY A 124 -23.41 -20.70 5.29
CA GLY A 124 -23.87 -21.07 3.94
C GLY A 124 -24.51 -19.91 3.14
N LYS A 125 -24.21 -18.66 3.50
CA LYS A 125 -24.79 -17.46 2.88
C LYS A 125 -24.04 -17.06 1.60
N THR A 126 -24.31 -17.75 0.51
CA THR A 126 -23.60 -17.60 -0.75
C THR A 126 -23.65 -16.16 -1.31
N GLU A 127 -24.79 -15.47 -1.20
CA GLU A 127 -24.93 -14.09 -1.67
C GLU A 127 -24.09 -13.11 -0.84
N ASP A 128 -24.01 -13.29 0.48
CA ASP A 128 -23.14 -12.47 1.33
C ASP A 128 -21.67 -12.70 0.99
N VAL A 129 -21.28 -13.96 0.77
CA VAL A 129 -19.91 -14.31 0.32
C VAL A 129 -19.58 -13.62 -0.99
N LYS A 130 -20.48 -13.69 -1.97
CA LYS A 130 -20.31 -13.03 -3.26
C LYS A 130 -20.20 -11.51 -3.11
N THR A 131 -21.08 -10.89 -2.34
CA THR A 131 -21.04 -9.45 -2.08
C THR A 131 -19.69 -9.04 -1.49
N ILE A 132 -19.19 -9.75 -0.46
CA ILE A 132 -17.90 -9.43 0.17
C ILE A 132 -16.76 -9.63 -0.83
N MET A 133 -16.77 -10.70 -1.60
CA MET A 133 -15.68 -10.99 -2.54
C MET A 133 -15.65 -10.04 -3.71
N ASP A 134 -16.80 -9.59 -4.21
CA ASP A 134 -16.90 -8.78 -5.42
C ASP A 134 -16.85 -7.28 -5.16
N THR A 135 -17.20 -6.82 -3.95
CA THR A 135 -17.35 -5.38 -3.68
C THR A 135 -16.49 -4.84 -2.54
N TRP A 136 -16.09 -5.68 -1.56
CA TRP A 136 -15.26 -5.20 -0.45
C TRP A 136 -13.80 -5.13 -0.85
N ALA A 137 -13.26 -3.93 -0.93
CA ALA A 137 -11.87 -3.67 -1.32
C ALA A 137 -10.93 -3.55 -0.10
N ASP A 138 -9.65 -3.75 -0.34
CA ASP A 138 -8.55 -3.42 0.59
C ASP A 138 -7.69 -2.35 -0.08
N LEU A 139 -8.10 -1.08 0.09
CA LEU A 139 -7.40 0.08 -0.46
C LEU A 139 -6.31 0.53 0.50
N ARG A 140 -5.11 0.77 -0.02
CA ARG A 140 -3.91 1.16 0.74
C ARG A 140 -3.19 2.33 0.09
N PRO A 141 -2.51 3.18 0.87
CA PRO A 141 -1.65 4.20 0.30
C PRO A 141 -0.53 3.60 -0.56
N VAL A 142 -0.01 4.39 -1.49
CA VAL A 142 0.94 3.96 -2.54
C VAL A 142 2.41 4.25 -2.23
N TYR A 143 2.76 4.81 -1.06
CA TYR A 143 4.10 5.31 -0.74
C TYR A 143 5.13 4.21 -0.54
N ALA A 144 4.71 3.08 0.01
CA ALA A 144 5.58 1.94 0.30
C ALA A 144 5.06 0.65 -0.32
N SER A 145 5.97 -0.24 -0.69
CA SER A 145 5.65 -1.61 -1.14
C SER A 145 6.71 -2.60 -0.67
N THR A 146 6.42 -3.90 -0.79
CA THR A 146 7.47 -4.90 -0.59
C THR A 146 8.41 -4.93 -1.80
N VAL A 147 9.67 -5.32 -1.56
CA VAL A 147 10.67 -5.50 -2.62
C VAL A 147 10.16 -6.41 -3.73
N ASN A 148 9.45 -7.49 -3.36
CA ASN A 148 8.90 -8.43 -4.33
C ASN A 148 7.82 -7.81 -5.23
N LYS A 149 6.93 -7.00 -4.66
CA LYS A 149 5.89 -6.28 -5.43
C LYS A 149 6.46 -5.17 -6.31
N ALA A 150 7.57 -4.57 -5.92
CA ALA A 150 8.27 -3.56 -6.72
C ALA A 150 9.06 -4.16 -7.88
N GLN A 151 9.14 -5.48 -7.99
CA GLN A 151 9.86 -6.14 -9.08
C GLN A 151 9.21 -5.80 -10.43
N GLY A 152 10.03 -5.36 -11.39
CA GLY A 152 9.55 -4.85 -12.69
C GLY A 152 9.32 -3.34 -12.74
N SER A 153 9.17 -2.68 -11.60
CA SER A 153 9.04 -1.22 -11.52
C SER A 153 10.40 -0.54 -11.37
N THR A 154 10.48 0.74 -11.74
CA THR A 154 11.69 1.56 -11.58
C THR A 154 11.27 2.93 -11.06
N TYR A 155 12.03 3.48 -10.10
CA TYR A 155 11.78 4.75 -9.42
C TYR A 155 12.98 5.66 -9.55
N ASP A 156 12.78 6.95 -9.51
CA ASP A 156 13.89 7.91 -9.49
C ASP A 156 14.72 7.75 -8.20
N LYS A 157 14.02 7.61 -7.06
CA LYS A 157 14.62 7.38 -5.75
C LYS A 157 13.97 6.20 -5.02
N VAL A 158 14.78 5.45 -4.30
CA VAL A 158 14.31 4.34 -3.45
C VAL A 158 14.79 4.56 -2.03
N PHE A 159 13.89 4.38 -1.08
CA PHE A 159 14.14 4.45 0.35
C PHE A 159 14.06 3.05 0.96
N ILE A 160 15.07 2.64 1.74
CA ILE A 160 15.18 1.29 2.31
C ILE A 160 15.47 1.37 3.81
N ASP A 161 14.63 0.73 4.62
CA ASP A 161 14.90 0.47 6.03
C ASP A 161 15.61 -0.88 6.17
N LEU A 162 16.93 -0.87 6.34
CA LEU A 162 17.74 -2.08 6.48
C LEU A 162 17.38 -2.88 7.72
N GLY A 163 16.92 -2.22 8.79
CA GLY A 163 16.48 -2.90 10.00
C GLY A 163 15.30 -3.85 9.80
N ASP A 164 14.52 -3.64 8.73
CA ASP A 164 13.43 -4.56 8.35
C ASP A 164 13.95 -5.92 7.85
N PHE A 165 15.16 -5.95 7.30
CA PHE A 165 15.79 -7.14 6.73
C PHE A 165 16.52 -8.00 7.76
N LYS A 166 16.74 -7.53 8.99
CA LYS A 166 17.42 -8.27 10.08
C LYS A 166 16.78 -9.64 10.39
N SER A 167 15.51 -9.81 10.08
CA SER A 167 14.81 -11.08 10.29
C SER A 167 15.14 -12.15 9.25
N LEU A 168 15.82 -11.80 8.16
CA LEU A 168 16.29 -12.75 7.14
C LEU A 168 17.56 -13.44 7.62
N LYS A 169 17.45 -14.75 7.86
CA LYS A 169 18.57 -15.58 8.32
C LYS A 169 19.43 -16.14 7.19
N ASP A 170 18.86 -16.23 5.98
CA ASP A 170 19.57 -16.74 4.81
C ASP A 170 20.31 -15.60 4.09
N PRO A 171 21.66 -15.60 4.10
CA PRO A 171 22.46 -14.55 3.45
C PRO A 171 22.21 -14.45 1.94
N ASN A 172 21.92 -15.56 1.27
CA ASN A 172 21.67 -15.56 -0.17
C ASN A 172 20.32 -14.89 -0.49
N GLN A 173 19.29 -15.17 0.31
CA GLN A 173 18.00 -14.52 0.19
C GLN A 173 18.11 -13.02 0.48
N LEU A 174 18.85 -12.64 1.52
CA LEU A 174 19.12 -11.24 1.85
C LEU A 174 19.82 -10.52 0.70
N ALA A 175 20.89 -11.10 0.16
CA ALA A 175 21.64 -10.51 -0.95
C ALA A 175 20.77 -10.32 -2.20
N ARG A 176 19.93 -11.31 -2.54
CA ARG A 176 18.99 -11.20 -3.67
C ARG A 176 17.98 -10.09 -3.47
N LEU A 177 17.38 -9.99 -2.29
CA LEU A 177 16.36 -8.95 -2.01
C LEU A 177 16.98 -7.55 -2.02
N LEU A 178 18.15 -7.38 -1.42
CA LEU A 178 18.88 -6.11 -1.47
C LEU A 178 19.24 -5.74 -2.91
N TYR A 179 19.77 -6.69 -3.70
CA TYR A 179 20.05 -6.46 -5.11
C TYR A 179 18.81 -6.00 -5.87
N VAL A 180 17.67 -6.68 -5.68
CA VAL A 180 16.41 -6.28 -6.30
C VAL A 180 16.00 -4.88 -5.85
N ALA A 181 16.03 -4.58 -4.56
CA ALA A 181 15.65 -3.27 -4.03
C ALA A 181 16.53 -2.14 -4.59
N LEU A 182 17.86 -2.32 -4.58
CA LEU A 182 18.82 -1.36 -5.10
C LEU A 182 18.64 -1.12 -6.61
N SER A 183 18.38 -2.18 -7.36
CA SER A 183 18.18 -2.10 -8.82
C SER A 183 16.88 -1.41 -9.24
N ARG A 184 15.99 -1.08 -8.30
CA ARG A 184 14.75 -0.31 -8.59
C ARG A 184 15.00 1.19 -8.73
N ALA A 185 16.13 1.71 -8.23
CA ALA A 185 16.44 3.13 -8.29
C ALA A 185 17.17 3.49 -9.59
N LYS A 186 16.71 4.56 -10.26
CA LYS A 186 17.44 5.17 -11.38
C LYS A 186 18.62 6.01 -10.92
N TYR A 187 18.41 6.85 -9.91
CA TYR A 187 19.37 7.89 -9.55
C TYR A 187 19.91 7.73 -8.12
N GLN A 188 19.03 7.44 -7.15
CA GLN A 188 19.43 7.50 -5.75
C GLN A 188 18.76 6.41 -4.91
N VAL A 189 19.57 5.79 -4.04
CA VAL A 189 19.10 4.94 -2.95
C VAL A 189 19.47 5.59 -1.64
N ILE A 190 18.49 5.78 -0.78
CA ILE A 190 18.63 6.31 0.56
C ILE A 190 18.26 5.19 1.54
N PHE A 191 19.11 4.91 2.50
CA PHE A 191 18.87 3.85 3.47
C PHE A 191 19.16 4.27 4.90
N THR A 192 18.49 3.61 5.82
CA THR A 192 18.66 3.75 7.27
C THR A 192 18.78 2.41 7.95
N GLY A 193 19.23 2.41 9.20
CA GLY A 193 19.40 1.20 10.00
C GLY A 193 20.63 0.39 9.62
N ASP A 194 20.74 -0.78 10.23
CA ASP A 194 21.80 -1.77 10.03
C ASP A 194 21.16 -3.14 9.74
N LEU A 195 21.90 -4.00 9.04
CA LEU A 195 21.57 -5.40 8.78
C LEU A 195 21.83 -6.28 10.00
#